data_4e65cc7892425b4848bda5880f308352
#
_entry.id   4e65cc7892425b4848bda5880f308352
#
_cell.length_a   1.000
_cell.length_b   1.000
_cell.length_c   1.000
_cell.angle_alpha   90.00
_cell.angle_beta   90.00
_cell.angle_gamma   90.00
#
_symmetry.space_group_name_H-M   'P 1'
#
loop_
_entity.id
_entity.type
_entity.pdbx_description
1 polymer ?
#
loop_
_entity_poly.entity_id
_entity_poly.type
_entity_poly.pdbx_seq_one_letter_code
_entity_poly.pdbx_strand_id
1 'polypeptide(L)'
;MTMYDMSRNTALGYFDSIDENGRYESRVAYNQQRTDDYKNGTYTLGGGLPEEAPEEAPQYVKDYVAYYKTDRGYHPRSVNSNNGWAATAPGSLMNMRLFEYAPEIRSSVLLVHGEEAHSLMYSHDAYELLQGDNKELLIIPGATHTDLYDQMDKIPFDKLESFFTEAFQ
;
A
#
# COMPACT_ATOMS: atom_id res chain seq x y z
N MET A 1 2.07 -9.40 6.70
CA MET A 1 1.39 -8.54 5.70
C MET A 1 2.23 -7.30 5.49
N THR A 2 2.47 -6.92 4.27
CA THR A 2 3.24 -5.72 3.95
C THR A 2 2.39 -4.48 4.25
N MET A 3 2.85 -3.63 5.16
CA MET A 3 2.13 -2.42 5.55
C MET A 3 2.20 -1.36 4.45
N TYR A 4 1.10 -0.64 4.20
CA TYR A 4 1.06 0.44 3.24
C TYR A 4 0.07 1.52 3.68
N ASP A 5 0.58 2.69 4.02
CA ASP A 5 -0.28 3.82 4.37
C ASP A 5 -0.74 4.57 3.13
N MET A 6 -1.91 4.16 2.62
CA MET A 6 -2.55 4.79 1.46
C MET A 6 -2.90 6.26 1.70
N SER A 7 -3.22 6.64 2.94
CA SER A 7 -3.57 8.03 3.25
C SER A 7 -2.35 8.95 3.17
N ARG A 8 -1.24 8.54 3.80
CA ARG A 8 0.02 9.26 3.72
C ARG A 8 0.54 9.31 2.28
N ASN A 9 0.59 8.16 1.61
CA ASN A 9 1.08 8.12 0.23
C ASN A 9 0.27 9.01 -0.71
N THR A 10 -1.05 9.04 -0.58
CA THR A 10 -1.90 9.88 -1.42
C THR A 10 -1.73 11.36 -1.10
N ALA A 11 -1.52 11.70 0.17
CA ALA A 11 -1.36 13.09 0.61
C ALA A 11 0.04 13.65 0.33
N LEU A 12 1.07 12.84 0.54
CA LEU A 12 2.47 13.29 0.51
C LEU A 12 3.27 12.75 -0.68
N GLY A 13 2.73 11.76 -1.40
CA GLY A 13 3.44 11.06 -2.46
C GLY A 13 4.50 10.10 -1.91
N TYR A 14 5.19 9.42 -2.81
CA TYR A 14 6.33 8.59 -2.43
C TYR A 14 7.46 9.47 -1.89
N PHE A 15 8.00 9.07 -0.74
CA PHE A 15 9.09 9.80 -0.07
C PHE A 15 8.76 11.26 0.25
N ASP A 16 7.47 11.52 0.57
CA ASP A 16 6.96 12.86 0.92
C ASP A 16 7.25 13.92 -0.15
N SER A 17 7.13 13.53 -1.43
CA SER A 17 7.44 14.37 -2.59
C SER A 17 6.40 15.44 -2.92
N ILE A 18 5.21 15.40 -2.31
CA ILE A 18 4.10 16.34 -2.56
C ILE A 18 4.01 17.36 -1.42
N ASP A 19 4.24 18.62 -1.72
CA ASP A 19 4.13 19.73 -0.79
C ASP A 19 2.68 20.19 -0.55
N GLU A 20 2.49 21.23 0.24
CA GLU A 20 1.16 21.78 0.57
C GLU A 20 0.41 22.28 -0.67
N ASN A 21 1.10 22.94 -1.60
CA ASN A 21 0.49 23.44 -2.82
C ASN A 21 0.05 22.29 -3.73
N GLY A 22 0.90 21.27 -3.91
CA GLY A 22 0.55 20.09 -4.67
C GLY A 22 -0.65 19.34 -4.08
N ARG A 23 -0.77 19.28 -2.75
CA ARG A 23 -1.97 18.71 -2.09
C ARG A 23 -3.23 19.54 -2.34
N TYR A 24 -3.10 20.86 -2.32
CA TYR A 24 -4.23 21.75 -2.63
C TYR A 24 -4.70 21.55 -4.07
N GLU A 25 -3.79 21.60 -5.04
CA GLU A 25 -4.10 21.40 -6.45
C GLU A 25 -4.74 20.03 -6.72
N SER A 26 -4.23 18.98 -6.07
CA SER A 26 -4.80 17.64 -6.15
C SER A 26 -6.25 17.59 -5.67
N ARG A 27 -6.56 18.25 -4.53
CA ARG A 27 -7.94 18.32 -4.01
C ARG A 27 -8.87 19.09 -4.96
N VAL A 28 -8.38 20.16 -5.57
CA VAL A 28 -9.15 20.91 -6.58
C VAL A 28 -9.47 20.01 -7.77
N ALA A 29 -8.48 19.28 -8.29
CA ALA A 29 -8.65 18.38 -9.42
C ALA A 29 -9.64 17.23 -9.10
N TYR A 30 -9.53 16.58 -7.94
CA TYR A 30 -10.46 15.52 -7.53
C TYR A 30 -11.89 16.02 -7.35
N ASN A 31 -12.08 17.22 -6.81
CA ASN A 31 -13.40 17.79 -6.66
C ASN A 31 -14.01 18.18 -8.02
N GLN A 32 -13.19 18.70 -8.94
CA GLN A 32 -13.63 18.98 -10.31
C GLN A 32 -14.05 17.68 -11.03
N GLN A 33 -13.22 16.64 -10.96
CA GLN A 33 -13.53 15.33 -11.55
C GLN A 33 -14.85 14.76 -11.00
N ARG A 34 -15.09 14.87 -9.69
CA ARG A 34 -16.35 14.43 -9.08
C ARG A 34 -17.54 15.17 -9.64
N THR A 35 -17.39 16.48 -9.83
CA THR A 35 -18.44 17.33 -10.39
C THR A 35 -18.74 16.97 -11.84
N ASP A 36 -17.70 16.71 -12.62
CA ASP A 36 -17.83 16.35 -14.03
C ASP A 36 -18.42 14.95 -14.20
N ASP A 37 -17.99 13.98 -13.43
CA ASP A 37 -18.56 12.63 -13.41
C ASP A 37 -20.07 12.68 -13.07
N TYR A 38 -20.45 13.46 -12.06
CA TYR A 38 -21.86 13.62 -11.68
C TYR A 38 -22.70 14.24 -12.81
N LYS A 39 -22.19 15.33 -13.42
CA LYS A 39 -22.91 16.01 -14.53
C LYS A 39 -23.07 15.14 -15.76
N ASN A 40 -22.07 14.33 -16.06
CA ASN A 40 -22.01 13.50 -17.27
C ASN A 40 -22.59 12.09 -17.06
N GLY A 41 -22.91 11.71 -15.83
CA GLY A 41 -23.32 10.35 -15.50
C GLY A 41 -22.20 9.33 -15.73
N THR A 42 -20.94 9.75 -15.55
CA THR A 42 -19.74 8.91 -15.77
C THR A 42 -19.13 8.43 -14.46
N TYR A 43 -18.26 7.42 -14.58
CA TYR A 43 -17.41 6.92 -13.52
C TYR A 43 -16.00 6.77 -14.07
N THR A 44 -15.19 7.81 -13.89
CA THR A 44 -13.85 7.86 -14.46
C THR A 44 -12.88 7.02 -13.65
N LEU A 45 -12.10 6.17 -14.33
CA LEU A 45 -11.02 5.38 -13.75
C LEU A 45 -9.67 6.04 -14.01
N GLY A 46 -8.76 5.93 -13.05
CA GLY A 46 -7.44 6.55 -13.10
C GLY A 46 -6.37 5.78 -13.89
N GLY A 47 -6.76 4.66 -14.54
CA GLY A 47 -5.83 3.73 -15.18
C GLY A 47 -5.28 2.68 -14.19
N GLY A 48 -4.88 1.53 -14.72
CA GLY A 48 -4.24 0.44 -13.96
C GLY A 48 -2.73 0.43 -14.15
N LEU A 49 -2.13 -0.71 -13.85
CA LEU A 49 -0.73 -0.96 -14.20
C LEU A 49 -0.59 -1.14 -15.72
N PRO A 50 0.50 -0.68 -16.32
CA PRO A 50 0.79 -0.98 -17.73
C PRO A 50 0.97 -2.47 -17.94
N GLU A 51 0.78 -2.95 -19.18
CA GLU A 51 1.00 -4.37 -19.51
C GLU A 51 2.47 -4.76 -19.42
N GLU A 52 3.37 -3.82 -19.73
CA GLU A 52 4.81 -3.96 -19.57
C GLU A 52 5.35 -2.74 -18.83
N ALA A 53 6.27 -2.95 -17.90
CA ALA A 53 6.89 -1.85 -17.18
C ALA A 53 7.88 -1.12 -18.11
N PRO A 54 7.80 0.22 -18.24
CA PRO A 54 8.82 1.00 -18.94
C PRO A 54 10.22 0.73 -18.37
N GLU A 55 11.26 0.79 -19.23
CA GLU A 55 12.63 0.53 -18.83
C GLU A 55 13.09 1.46 -17.70
N GLU A 56 12.72 2.73 -17.79
CA GLU A 56 13.01 3.79 -16.81
C GLU A 56 12.08 3.79 -15.58
N ALA A 57 11.09 2.90 -15.53
CA ALA A 57 10.17 2.85 -14.40
C ALA A 57 10.88 2.52 -13.08
N PRO A 58 10.47 3.11 -11.95
CA PRO A 58 10.96 2.73 -10.64
C PRO A 58 10.81 1.23 -10.39
N GLN A 59 11.74 0.65 -9.60
CA GLN A 59 11.76 -0.80 -9.37
C GLN A 59 10.42 -1.34 -8.85
N TYR A 60 9.76 -0.64 -7.93
CA TYR A 60 8.47 -1.08 -7.41
C TYR A 60 7.37 -1.20 -8.47
N VAL A 61 7.39 -0.37 -9.52
CA VAL A 61 6.46 -0.49 -10.65
C VAL A 61 6.75 -1.77 -11.44
N LYS A 62 8.04 -2.07 -11.68
CA LYS A 62 8.47 -3.32 -12.32
C LYS A 62 8.04 -4.54 -11.51
N ASP A 63 8.19 -4.50 -10.20
CA ASP A 63 7.77 -5.57 -9.29
C ASP A 63 6.24 -5.79 -9.33
N TYR A 64 5.46 -4.70 -9.34
CA TYR A 64 4.00 -4.80 -9.46
C TYR A 64 3.56 -5.36 -10.81
N VAL A 65 4.18 -4.93 -11.92
CA VAL A 65 3.89 -5.48 -13.25
C VAL A 65 4.27 -6.96 -13.30
N ALA A 66 5.46 -7.32 -12.80
CA ALA A 66 5.93 -8.70 -12.74
C ALA A 66 5.02 -9.61 -11.91
N TYR A 67 4.29 -9.07 -10.93
CA TYR A 67 3.31 -9.82 -10.18
C TYR A 67 1.92 -9.78 -10.83
N TYR A 68 1.33 -8.60 -11.00
CA TYR A 68 -0.08 -8.45 -11.36
C TYR A 68 -0.39 -8.63 -12.85
N LYS A 69 0.63 -8.60 -13.73
CA LYS A 69 0.47 -8.75 -15.19
C LYS A 69 1.04 -10.07 -15.73
N THR A 70 1.42 -10.98 -14.86
CA THR A 70 1.93 -12.32 -15.22
C THR A 70 1.15 -13.41 -14.49
N ASP A 71 1.44 -14.66 -14.80
CA ASP A 71 0.83 -15.84 -14.16
C ASP A 71 1.06 -15.92 -12.64
N ARG A 72 1.97 -15.09 -12.08
CA ARG A 72 2.19 -15.02 -10.64
C ARG A 72 0.94 -14.57 -9.89
N GLY A 73 0.28 -13.50 -10.33
CA GLY A 73 -0.83 -12.90 -9.60
C GLY A 73 -1.90 -12.25 -10.47
N TYR A 74 -1.84 -12.43 -11.79
CA TYR A 74 -2.88 -11.91 -12.68
C TYR A 74 -4.24 -12.54 -12.38
N HIS A 75 -5.25 -11.68 -12.28
CA HIS A 75 -6.63 -12.13 -12.21
C HIS A 75 -7.54 -11.15 -12.97
N PRO A 76 -8.47 -11.62 -13.84
CA PRO A 76 -9.31 -10.73 -14.64
C PRO A 76 -10.26 -9.86 -13.80
N ARG A 77 -10.55 -10.25 -12.57
CA ARG A 77 -11.35 -9.46 -11.61
C ARG A 77 -10.51 -8.52 -10.72
N SER A 78 -9.20 -8.44 -10.94
CA SER A 78 -8.35 -7.48 -10.24
C SER A 78 -8.51 -6.10 -10.86
N VAL A 79 -9.58 -5.40 -10.52
CA VAL A 79 -10.00 -4.14 -11.16
C VAL A 79 -8.90 -3.08 -11.03
N ASN A 80 -8.31 -2.96 -9.87
CA ASN A 80 -7.32 -1.91 -9.59
C ASN A 80 -6.05 -2.05 -10.43
N SER A 81 -5.54 -3.27 -10.61
CA SER A 81 -4.36 -3.50 -11.45
C SER A 81 -4.67 -3.47 -12.95
N ASN A 82 -5.91 -3.80 -13.36
CA ASN A 82 -6.30 -3.81 -14.76
C ASN A 82 -6.82 -2.46 -15.26
N ASN A 83 -7.76 -1.83 -14.54
CA ASN A 83 -8.45 -0.62 -14.98
C ASN A 83 -8.17 0.61 -14.11
N GLY A 84 -7.55 0.40 -12.96
CA GLY A 84 -7.29 1.45 -11.98
C GLY A 84 -8.45 1.70 -11.02
N TRP A 85 -8.21 2.64 -10.16
CA TRP A 85 -9.13 3.10 -9.13
C TRP A 85 -10.06 4.16 -9.71
N ALA A 86 -11.18 4.44 -9.02
CA ALA A 86 -11.93 5.65 -9.32
C ALA A 86 -11.01 6.87 -9.25
N ALA A 87 -11.01 7.72 -10.27
CA ALA A 87 -10.14 8.88 -10.35
C ALA A 87 -10.31 9.85 -9.16
N THR A 88 -11.46 9.78 -8.47
CA THR A 88 -11.77 10.58 -7.27
C THR A 88 -11.42 9.92 -5.95
N ALA A 89 -11.04 8.62 -5.94
CA ALA A 89 -10.71 7.89 -4.71
C ALA A 89 -9.56 8.51 -3.90
N PRO A 90 -8.49 9.04 -4.53
CA PRO A 90 -7.42 9.68 -3.79
C PRO A 90 -7.87 10.81 -2.89
N GLY A 91 -8.86 11.62 -3.32
CA GLY A 91 -9.43 12.69 -2.51
C GLY A 91 -10.05 12.21 -1.18
N SER A 92 -10.61 11.01 -1.16
CA SER A 92 -11.12 10.40 0.07
C SER A 92 -9.99 9.80 0.92
N LEU A 93 -9.02 9.15 0.28
CA LEU A 93 -7.88 8.56 0.96
C LEU A 93 -7.01 9.60 1.68
N MET A 94 -6.82 10.79 1.10
CA MET A 94 -6.10 11.90 1.74
C MET A 94 -6.69 12.34 3.09
N ASN A 95 -7.96 12.06 3.33
CA ASN A 95 -8.66 12.43 4.57
C ASN A 95 -8.84 11.26 5.52
N MET A 96 -8.39 10.05 5.16
CA MET A 96 -8.47 8.85 5.98
C MET A 96 -7.20 8.72 6.80
N ARG A 97 -7.27 9.02 8.10
CA ARG A 97 -6.10 8.95 9.02
C ARG A 97 -5.91 7.53 9.52
N LEU A 98 -5.22 6.71 8.71
CA LEU A 98 -5.11 5.26 8.94
C LEU A 98 -4.51 4.89 10.30
N PHE A 99 -3.51 5.64 10.76
CA PHE A 99 -2.79 5.34 12.01
C PHE A 99 -3.25 6.18 13.21
N GLU A 100 -4.34 6.94 13.10
CA GLU A 100 -4.82 7.82 14.17
C GLU A 100 -4.98 7.10 15.51
N TYR A 101 -5.50 5.87 15.48
CA TYR A 101 -5.77 5.06 16.67
C TYR A 101 -4.81 3.88 16.85
N ALA A 102 -3.71 3.84 16.13
CA ALA A 102 -2.68 2.81 16.33
C ALA A 102 -2.17 2.75 17.79
N PRO A 103 -2.02 3.88 18.51
CA PRO A 103 -1.62 3.84 19.93
C PRO A 103 -2.62 3.17 20.88
N GLU A 104 -3.87 2.96 20.44
CA GLU A 104 -4.91 2.31 21.24
C GLU A 104 -4.95 0.79 21.08
N ILE A 105 -4.19 0.22 20.13
CA ILE A 105 -4.13 -1.21 19.87
C ILE A 105 -3.46 -1.91 21.07
N ARG A 106 -4.17 -2.89 21.64
CA ARG A 106 -3.74 -3.67 22.82
C ARG A 106 -3.43 -5.13 22.52
N SER A 107 -3.85 -5.62 21.36
CA SER A 107 -3.53 -6.98 20.90
C SER A 107 -2.08 -7.06 20.46
N SER A 108 -1.54 -8.28 20.43
CA SER A 108 -0.22 -8.53 19.85
C SER A 108 -0.18 -8.19 18.37
N VAL A 109 0.87 -7.50 17.94
CA VAL A 109 1.05 -7.07 16.55
C VAL A 109 2.40 -7.53 16.02
N LEU A 110 2.39 -8.29 14.94
CA LEU A 110 3.57 -8.63 14.16
C LEU A 110 3.50 -7.93 12.80
N LEU A 111 4.43 -7.02 12.54
CA LEU A 111 4.64 -6.40 11.24
C LEU A 111 5.73 -7.20 10.50
N VAL A 112 5.42 -7.67 9.30
CA VAL A 112 6.38 -8.38 8.44
C VAL A 112 6.53 -7.60 7.15
N HIS A 113 7.76 -7.21 6.79
CA HIS A 113 8.03 -6.38 5.64
C HIS A 113 9.30 -6.81 4.91
N GLY A 114 9.34 -6.65 3.59
CA GLY A 114 10.54 -6.87 2.82
C GLY A 114 11.52 -5.70 2.94
N GLU A 115 12.80 -6.00 3.09
CA GLU A 115 13.87 -4.99 3.21
C GLU A 115 13.92 -4.05 2.00
N GLU A 116 13.70 -4.57 0.79
CA GLU A 116 13.75 -3.82 -0.47
C GLU A 116 12.38 -3.28 -0.91
N ALA A 117 11.36 -3.44 -0.07
CA ALA A 117 10.05 -2.90 -0.38
C ALA A 117 10.04 -1.37 -0.27
N HIS A 118 9.62 -0.68 -1.33
CA HIS A 118 9.47 0.79 -1.35
C HIS A 118 8.56 1.34 -0.24
N SER A 119 7.75 0.47 0.37
CA SER A 119 6.77 0.77 1.42
C SER A 119 7.26 0.48 2.84
N LEU A 120 8.53 0.08 3.02
CA LEU A 120 9.10 -0.30 4.33
C LEU A 120 8.93 0.80 5.38
N MET A 121 9.03 2.07 4.98
CA MET A 121 8.84 3.23 5.86
C MET A 121 7.51 3.18 6.63
N TYR A 122 6.44 2.68 6.02
CA TYR A 122 5.12 2.62 6.69
C TYR A 122 5.07 1.59 7.81
N SER A 123 5.86 0.51 7.72
CA SER A 123 6.00 -0.44 8.83
C SER A 123 6.80 0.15 9.99
N HIS A 124 7.82 0.93 9.71
CA HIS A 124 8.53 1.67 10.76
C HIS A 124 7.61 2.68 11.45
N ASP A 125 6.87 3.49 10.70
CA ASP A 125 5.90 4.45 11.25
C ASP A 125 4.84 3.75 12.12
N ALA A 126 4.26 2.65 11.63
CA ALA A 126 3.29 1.87 12.38
C ALA A 126 3.90 1.31 13.68
N TYR A 127 5.11 0.75 13.60
CA TYR A 127 5.80 0.21 14.76
C TYR A 127 6.08 1.27 15.83
N GLU A 128 6.47 2.47 15.43
CA GLU A 128 6.71 3.59 16.36
C GLU A 128 5.44 4.06 17.06
N LEU A 129 4.30 4.06 16.34
CA LEU A 129 3.02 4.51 16.89
C LEU A 129 2.37 3.49 17.83
N LEU A 130 2.56 2.20 17.61
CA LEU A 130 2.07 1.14 18.48
C LEU A 130 2.68 1.30 19.89
N GLN A 131 1.86 1.14 20.93
CA GLN A 131 2.27 1.25 22.32
C GLN A 131 2.47 -0.13 22.95
N GLY A 132 3.28 -0.19 24.01
CA GLY A 132 3.51 -1.43 24.78
C GLY A 132 4.56 -2.37 24.16
N ASP A 133 4.73 -3.52 24.79
CA ASP A 133 5.77 -4.51 24.47
C ASP A 133 5.24 -5.69 23.61
N ASN A 134 3.96 -5.66 23.26
CA ASN A 134 3.28 -6.70 22.48
C ASN A 134 3.38 -6.47 20.96
N LYS A 135 4.43 -5.82 20.51
CA LYS A 135 4.68 -5.51 19.10
C LYS A 135 6.05 -6.02 18.63
N GLU A 136 6.08 -6.48 17.39
CA GLU A 136 7.31 -6.94 16.75
C GLU A 136 7.35 -6.47 15.30
N LEU A 137 8.54 -6.09 14.82
CA LEU A 137 8.81 -5.78 13.42
C LEU A 137 9.84 -6.75 12.88
N LEU A 138 9.46 -7.56 11.89
CA LEU A 138 10.31 -8.52 11.21
C LEU A 138 10.58 -8.04 9.79
N ILE A 139 11.84 -7.72 9.51
CA ILE A 139 12.31 -7.35 8.17
C ILE A 139 12.89 -8.57 7.48
N ILE A 140 12.40 -8.89 6.28
CA ILE A 140 12.86 -10.01 5.48
C ILE A 140 13.95 -9.54 4.50
N PRO A 141 15.21 -9.99 4.67
CA PRO A 141 16.32 -9.54 3.85
C PRO A 141 16.09 -9.82 2.35
N GLY A 142 16.38 -8.83 1.50
CA GLY A 142 16.29 -8.95 0.04
C GLY A 142 14.90 -9.19 -0.52
N ALA A 143 13.84 -9.09 0.28
CA ALA A 143 12.47 -9.24 -0.19
C ALA A 143 11.89 -7.90 -0.64
N THR A 144 11.20 -7.90 -1.79
CA THR A 144 10.44 -6.77 -2.30
C THR A 144 9.00 -6.73 -1.72
N HIS A 145 8.22 -5.74 -2.12
CA HIS A 145 6.82 -5.64 -1.68
C HIS A 145 5.97 -6.84 -2.12
N THR A 146 6.17 -7.34 -3.33
CA THR A 146 5.36 -8.42 -3.92
C THR A 146 5.89 -9.83 -3.61
N ASP A 147 7.12 -9.96 -3.16
CA ASP A 147 7.70 -11.28 -2.86
C ASP A 147 6.96 -11.98 -1.71
N LEU A 148 6.49 -11.22 -0.73
CA LEU A 148 5.73 -11.78 0.39
C LEU A 148 4.27 -12.12 0.05
N TYR A 149 3.87 -12.05 -1.22
CA TYR A 149 2.55 -12.48 -1.67
C TYR A 149 2.53 -13.97 -2.07
N ASP A 150 3.61 -14.47 -2.68
CA ASP A 150 3.65 -15.78 -3.31
C ASP A 150 4.97 -16.55 -3.16
N GLN A 151 6.07 -15.92 -2.75
CA GLN A 151 7.36 -16.60 -2.61
C GLN A 151 7.47 -17.32 -1.28
N MET A 152 7.14 -18.61 -1.30
CA MET A 152 7.03 -19.46 -0.13
C MET A 152 8.34 -19.60 0.66
N ASP A 153 9.47 -19.44 0.00
CA ASP A 153 10.81 -19.48 0.60
C ASP A 153 11.18 -18.20 1.33
N LYS A 154 10.50 -17.08 1.02
CA LYS A 154 10.70 -15.79 1.67
C LYS A 154 9.67 -15.49 2.77
N ILE A 155 8.49 -16.10 2.68
CA ILE A 155 7.43 -15.90 3.68
C ILE A 155 7.84 -16.62 4.98
N PRO A 156 7.91 -15.92 6.13
CA PRO A 156 8.43 -16.52 7.38
C PRO A 156 7.35 -17.33 8.10
N PHE A 157 6.92 -18.47 7.54
CA PHE A 157 5.81 -19.27 8.07
C PHE A 157 6.04 -19.75 9.50
N ASP A 158 7.25 -20.19 9.84
CA ASP A 158 7.58 -20.65 11.20
C ASP A 158 7.39 -19.52 12.23
N LYS A 159 7.79 -18.29 11.85
CA LYS A 159 7.58 -17.12 12.72
C LYS A 159 6.11 -16.76 12.85
N LEU A 160 5.35 -16.84 11.76
CA LEU A 160 3.90 -16.59 11.80
C LEU A 160 3.20 -17.62 12.68
N GLU A 161 3.54 -18.89 12.56
CA GLU A 161 2.98 -19.97 13.39
C GLU A 161 3.29 -19.74 14.88
N SER A 162 4.56 -19.47 15.22
CA SER A 162 4.95 -19.24 16.62
C SER A 162 4.25 -17.99 17.19
N PHE A 163 4.19 -16.90 16.44
CA PHE A 163 3.52 -15.67 16.88
C PHE A 163 2.03 -15.91 17.20
N PHE A 164 1.31 -16.59 16.34
CA PHE A 164 -0.11 -16.87 16.59
C PHE A 164 -0.30 -17.88 17.74
N THR A 165 0.58 -18.89 17.85
CA THR A 165 0.53 -19.86 18.94
C THR A 165 0.72 -19.18 20.31
N GLU A 166 1.67 -18.24 20.40
CA GLU A 166 1.94 -17.49 21.63
C GLU A 166 0.85 -16.47 21.94
N ALA A 167 0.31 -15.77 20.94
CA ALA A 167 -0.68 -14.72 21.11
C ALA A 167 -2.07 -15.26 21.56
N PHE A 168 -2.36 -16.55 21.34
CA PHE A 168 -3.63 -17.18 21.72
C PHE A 168 -3.55 -18.02 23.02
N GLN A 169 -2.44 -17.99 23.73
CA GLN A 169 -2.30 -18.60 25.07
C GLN A 169 -2.71 -17.63 26.14
#